data_10cb5d447c015fd841618cc20082c306
#
_entry.id   10cb5d447c015fd841618cc20082c306
#
_cell.length_a   1.000
_cell.length_b   1.000
_cell.length_c   1.000
_cell.angle_alpha   90.00
_cell.angle_beta   90.00
_cell.angle_gamma   90.00
#
_symmetry.space_group_name_H-M   'P 1'
#
loop_
_entity.id
_entity.type
_entity.pdbx_description
1 polymer ?
#
loop_
_entity_poly.entity_id
_entity_poly.type
_entity_poly.pdbx_seq_one_letter_code
_entity_poly.pdbx_strand_id
1 'polypeptide(L)'
;MSQDKTQAKLKIIPLGGLHEIGKNTCVFEYDDEIILLDAGLAFPSDDMHGVNVVLPDMTYLRENRHKIKGMIVTHGHEDHIGGIPYHLKQFDVPIIYGPRLAMALLRDKLEEAGLVNRTKLETVAPRQMVRLGKSFMVEYIRNTHSIADSFCVAIHTPLGVVIHTGDFKIDHTPVDGEFFDLQKIAEHGEKGVLCLLSDSTNAEVPGYTPSEASVYPGLERVFNQATGRIMITTFASSVHRINLVLKLAQKFNRKVVVVGRSMLNVIAHARNLGYIKCPDDLFEPLKATRNLADEKIVILTTGSQGETLAAMTRISKGEHPHIRVRQGDTIVFSANPIPGNTIAVVNTIDRLMMQGANVVYGRDKGIHVSGHGSQEDHKLMLSLTRPKFFVPVHGEHRMLVKHAQMAQSMGIPAENMVIVKNGDTIELTGDRIAIGAPVPSGIELVDQAGVVHEHIMQERQQLAEDGVITIAAFVNAEGQLSAPPEINLRGVVTKVEIPLLNQLIIRAIERCLSDRSSEFKTATGV
;
A
#
# COMPACT_ATOMS: atom_id res chain seq x y z
N MET A 1 52.07 -0.76 -14.52
CA MET A 1 50.70 -1.27 -14.42
C MET A 1 50.09 -0.68 -13.15
N SER A 2 49.40 0.46 -13.26
CA SER A 2 48.63 1.02 -12.14
C SER A 2 47.43 0.10 -11.93
N GLN A 3 47.34 -0.54 -10.76
CA GLN A 3 46.10 -1.13 -10.30
C GLN A 3 45.09 0.02 -10.23
N ASP A 4 44.10 -0.01 -11.14
CA ASP A 4 42.89 0.78 -11.02
C ASP A 4 42.27 0.42 -9.65
N LYS A 5 42.51 1.27 -8.66
CA LYS A 5 41.75 1.21 -7.42
C LYS A 5 40.32 1.51 -7.84
N THR A 6 39.51 0.49 -8.01
CA THR A 6 38.07 0.63 -8.20
C THR A 6 37.57 1.58 -7.13
N GLN A 7 37.20 2.79 -7.53
CA GLN A 7 36.70 3.82 -6.61
C GLN A 7 35.49 3.23 -5.88
N ALA A 8 35.49 3.24 -4.56
CA ALA A 8 34.39 2.73 -3.76
C ALA A 8 33.08 3.41 -4.17
N LYS A 9 32.02 2.65 -4.38
CA LYS A 9 30.72 3.13 -4.85
C LYS A 9 29.65 2.76 -3.85
N LEU A 10 28.73 3.70 -3.61
CA LEU A 10 27.46 3.40 -2.98
C LEU A 10 26.46 3.03 -4.09
N LYS A 11 25.86 1.86 -3.98
CA LYS A 11 24.74 1.47 -4.85
C LYS A 11 23.44 1.71 -4.13
N ILE A 12 22.51 2.36 -4.82
CA ILE A 12 21.13 2.54 -4.38
C ILE A 12 20.25 1.83 -5.41
N ILE A 13 19.45 0.87 -4.95
CA ILE A 13 18.68 -0.01 -5.84
C ILE A 13 17.22 -0.01 -5.39
N PRO A 14 16.37 0.81 -6.00
CA PRO A 14 14.93 0.72 -5.78
C PRO A 14 14.40 -0.61 -6.37
N LEU A 15 13.77 -1.44 -5.55
CA LEU A 15 13.11 -2.68 -5.99
C LEU A 15 11.61 -2.48 -6.21
N GLY A 16 11.02 -1.43 -5.60
CA GLY A 16 9.62 -1.05 -5.75
C GLY A 16 9.41 0.44 -5.45
N GLY A 17 8.24 0.97 -5.81
CA GLY A 17 7.85 2.37 -5.55
C GLY A 17 8.22 3.35 -6.66
N LEU A 18 8.77 2.90 -7.78
CA LEU A 18 9.07 3.76 -8.93
C LEU A 18 8.15 3.43 -10.12
N HIS A 19 7.64 4.48 -10.76
CA HIS A 19 6.64 4.43 -11.84
C HIS A 19 5.28 3.87 -11.38
N GLU A 20 5.10 3.77 -10.08
CA GLU A 20 3.91 3.20 -9.41
C GLU A 20 3.75 3.82 -8.02
N ILE A 21 2.61 3.57 -7.37
CA ILE A 21 2.36 3.86 -5.96
C ILE A 21 2.26 2.52 -5.22
N GLY A 22 3.09 2.34 -4.19
CA GLY A 22 3.13 1.12 -3.39
C GLY A 22 4.43 0.34 -3.53
N LYS A 23 4.57 -0.75 -2.78
CA LYS A 23 5.73 -1.67 -2.76
C LYS A 23 7.07 -0.99 -2.49
N ASN A 24 7.08 0.12 -1.75
CA ASN A 24 8.30 0.88 -1.49
C ASN A 24 9.36 0.00 -0.82
N THR A 25 10.46 -0.22 -1.54
CA THR A 25 11.57 -1.03 -1.08
C THR A 25 12.83 -0.53 -1.76
N CYS A 26 13.79 -0.06 -0.98
CA CYS A 26 15.05 0.45 -1.50
C CYS A 26 16.24 -0.22 -0.79
N VAL A 27 17.24 -0.61 -1.57
CA VAL A 27 18.48 -1.23 -1.10
C VAL A 27 19.60 -0.21 -1.15
N PHE A 28 20.37 -0.11 -0.08
CA PHE A 28 21.63 0.61 -0.03
C PHE A 28 22.76 -0.40 0.17
N GLU A 29 23.67 -0.51 -0.79
CA GLU A 29 24.82 -1.40 -0.73
C GLU A 29 26.11 -0.62 -0.82
N TYR A 30 27.01 -0.88 0.13
CA TYR A 30 28.37 -0.37 0.14
C TYR A 30 29.32 -1.49 0.55
N ASP A 31 30.30 -1.80 -0.28
CA ASP A 31 31.17 -2.98 -0.14
C ASP A 31 30.32 -4.27 0.04
N ASP A 32 30.54 -5.01 1.13
CA ASP A 32 29.83 -6.24 1.47
C ASP A 32 28.71 -6.03 2.49
N GLU A 33 28.15 -4.82 2.56
CA GLU A 33 27.09 -4.49 3.50
C GLU A 33 25.86 -3.95 2.77
N ILE A 34 24.71 -4.47 3.11
CA ILE A 34 23.40 -4.05 2.62
C ILE A 34 22.54 -3.62 3.79
N ILE A 35 21.86 -2.47 3.64
CA ILE A 35 20.73 -2.10 4.46
C ILE A 35 19.50 -1.91 3.57
N LEU A 36 18.34 -2.20 4.12
CA LEU A 36 17.04 -2.03 3.47
C LEU A 36 16.34 -0.79 4.01
N LEU A 37 15.71 -0.04 3.14
CA LEU A 37 14.81 1.04 3.50
C LEU A 37 13.40 0.66 3.06
N ASP A 38 12.52 0.48 4.03
CA ASP A 38 11.16 0.02 3.88
C ASP A 38 11.05 -1.35 3.16
N ALA A 39 9.89 -1.97 3.23
CA ALA A 39 9.57 -3.17 2.49
C ALA A 39 8.04 -3.29 2.39
N GLY A 40 7.51 -2.61 1.41
CA GLY A 40 6.09 -2.44 1.22
C GLY A 40 5.42 -3.51 0.38
N LEU A 41 4.10 -3.46 0.35
CA LEU A 41 3.25 -4.19 -0.57
C LEU A 41 2.42 -3.23 -1.43
N ALA A 42 1.80 -3.76 -2.48
CA ALA A 42 0.68 -3.12 -3.17
C ALA A 42 -0.53 -4.07 -3.17
N PHE A 43 -1.70 -3.49 -3.34
CA PHE A 43 -2.92 -4.26 -3.53
C PHE A 43 -3.07 -4.67 -5.00
N PRO A 44 -3.64 -5.85 -5.27
CA PRO A 44 -3.82 -6.31 -6.64
C PRO A 44 -4.86 -5.45 -7.38
N SER A 45 -4.68 -5.29 -8.69
CA SER A 45 -5.69 -4.75 -9.60
C SER A 45 -6.82 -5.76 -9.86
N ASP A 46 -7.93 -5.30 -10.41
CA ASP A 46 -9.15 -6.11 -10.61
C ASP A 46 -8.92 -7.31 -11.55
N ASP A 47 -7.95 -7.24 -12.44
CA ASP A 47 -7.54 -8.30 -13.36
C ASP A 47 -6.66 -9.39 -12.71
N MET A 48 -6.12 -9.13 -11.52
CA MET A 48 -5.30 -10.09 -10.77
C MET A 48 -6.18 -11.05 -9.94
N HIS A 49 -6.92 -11.92 -10.62
CA HIS A 49 -7.90 -12.82 -9.99
C HIS A 49 -7.30 -13.73 -8.91
N GLY A 50 -7.83 -13.61 -7.68
CA GLY A 50 -7.43 -14.46 -6.54
C GLY A 50 -6.09 -14.08 -5.89
N VAL A 51 -5.42 -13.02 -6.34
CA VAL A 51 -4.24 -12.45 -5.70
C VAL A 51 -4.66 -11.60 -4.50
N ASN A 52 -3.95 -11.72 -3.39
CA ASN A 52 -4.20 -10.94 -2.18
C ASN A 52 -3.22 -9.77 -2.03
N VAL A 53 -1.98 -9.96 -2.48
CA VAL A 53 -0.87 -9.02 -2.28
C VAL A 53 0.07 -9.06 -3.47
N VAL A 54 0.59 -7.90 -3.83
CA VAL A 54 1.66 -7.73 -4.84
C VAL A 54 2.92 -7.24 -4.13
N LEU A 55 4.02 -7.93 -4.31
CA LEU A 55 5.33 -7.62 -3.74
C LEU A 55 6.33 -7.29 -4.86
N PRO A 56 7.41 -6.56 -4.58
CA PRO A 56 8.52 -6.46 -5.50
C PRO A 56 9.30 -7.78 -5.57
N ASP A 57 9.99 -8.03 -6.67
CA ASP A 57 10.90 -9.16 -6.81
C ASP A 57 12.07 -9.04 -5.83
N MET A 58 12.28 -10.07 -5.02
CA MET A 58 13.31 -10.13 -3.97
C MET A 58 14.53 -10.97 -4.36
N THR A 59 14.67 -11.35 -5.62
CA THR A 59 15.78 -12.23 -6.09
C THR A 59 17.14 -11.66 -5.71
N TYR A 60 17.36 -10.35 -5.93
CA TYR A 60 18.60 -9.70 -5.56
C TYR A 60 18.93 -9.85 -4.06
N LEU A 61 17.96 -9.67 -3.19
CA LEU A 61 18.14 -9.79 -1.74
C LEU A 61 18.33 -11.24 -1.30
N ARG A 62 17.64 -12.20 -1.92
CA ARG A 62 17.84 -13.64 -1.65
C ARG A 62 19.27 -14.07 -1.96
N GLU A 63 19.80 -13.62 -3.09
CA GLU A 63 21.17 -13.94 -3.53
C GLU A 63 22.24 -13.27 -2.66
N ASN A 64 21.96 -12.04 -2.18
CA ASN A 64 22.88 -11.24 -1.36
C ASN A 64 22.55 -11.25 0.14
N ARG A 65 21.73 -12.19 0.61
CA ARG A 65 21.22 -12.23 2.00
C ARG A 65 22.31 -12.16 3.09
N HIS A 66 23.51 -12.71 2.80
CA HIS A 66 24.64 -12.70 3.71
C HIS A 66 25.21 -11.30 3.99
N LYS A 67 24.95 -10.33 3.11
CA LYS A 67 25.36 -8.94 3.24
C LYS A 67 24.40 -8.10 4.08
N ILE A 68 23.15 -8.55 4.31
CA ILE A 68 22.11 -7.77 4.97
C ILE A 68 22.46 -7.53 6.44
N LYS A 69 22.57 -6.25 6.82
CA LYS A 69 22.87 -5.80 8.19
C LYS A 69 21.62 -5.42 8.97
N GLY A 70 20.53 -5.07 8.30
CA GLY A 70 19.26 -4.71 8.90
C GLY A 70 18.38 -3.90 7.97
N MET A 71 17.26 -3.46 8.52
CA MET A 71 16.25 -2.68 7.81
C MET A 71 15.90 -1.42 8.62
N ILE A 72 15.63 -0.35 7.92
CA ILE A 72 15.09 0.89 8.46
C ILE A 72 13.70 1.12 7.89
N VAL A 73 12.77 1.52 8.74
CA VAL A 73 11.37 1.80 8.37
C VAL A 73 11.10 3.28 8.59
N THR A 74 10.50 3.94 7.61
CA THR A 74 10.16 5.36 7.67
C THR A 74 8.87 5.61 8.43
N HIS A 75 7.82 4.82 8.16
CA HIS A 75 6.50 4.93 8.78
C HIS A 75 5.67 3.65 8.60
N GLY A 76 4.46 3.61 9.15
CA GLY A 76 3.66 2.41 9.30
C GLY A 76 2.58 2.16 8.22
N HIS A 77 2.66 2.75 7.03
CA HIS A 77 1.77 2.42 5.92
C HIS A 77 2.08 1.05 5.31
N GLU A 78 1.07 0.41 4.72
CA GLU A 78 1.18 -0.93 4.13
C GLU A 78 2.18 -0.99 2.98
N ASP A 79 2.26 0.05 2.20
CA ASP A 79 3.20 0.18 1.08
C ASP A 79 4.64 0.46 1.53
N HIS A 80 4.90 0.50 2.86
CA HIS A 80 6.22 0.61 3.49
C HIS A 80 6.56 -0.55 4.43
N ILE A 81 5.56 -1.17 5.11
CA ILE A 81 5.82 -2.28 6.04
C ILE A 81 5.10 -3.58 5.70
N GLY A 82 4.12 -3.53 4.80
CA GLY A 82 3.23 -4.67 4.54
C GLY A 82 3.92 -5.88 3.91
N GLY A 83 5.03 -5.68 3.19
CA GLY A 83 5.84 -6.73 2.59
C GLY A 83 6.79 -7.44 3.56
N ILE A 84 7.11 -6.85 4.72
CA ILE A 84 8.12 -7.36 5.66
C ILE A 84 7.86 -8.81 6.07
N PRO A 85 6.63 -9.25 6.44
CA PRO A 85 6.40 -10.64 6.80
C PRO A 85 6.69 -11.63 5.67
N TYR A 86 6.49 -11.23 4.43
CA TYR A 86 6.77 -12.06 3.25
C TYR A 86 8.27 -12.15 2.97
N HIS A 87 9.00 -11.06 3.14
CA HIS A 87 10.46 -11.03 3.00
C HIS A 87 11.14 -11.90 4.06
N LEU A 88 10.70 -11.83 5.32
CA LEU A 88 11.25 -12.64 6.41
C LEU A 88 11.00 -14.15 6.26
N LYS A 89 10.07 -14.56 5.40
CA LYS A 89 9.92 -15.97 5.00
C LYS A 89 11.01 -16.41 4.02
N GLN A 90 11.60 -15.48 3.27
CA GLN A 90 12.56 -15.76 2.20
C GLN A 90 14.02 -15.59 2.65
N PHE A 91 14.31 -14.61 3.50
CA PHE A 91 15.64 -14.35 4.04
C PHE A 91 15.58 -13.67 5.41
N ASP A 92 16.67 -13.75 6.16
CA ASP A 92 16.76 -13.16 7.48
C ASP A 92 17.17 -11.68 7.41
N VAL A 93 16.49 -10.86 8.22
CA VAL A 93 16.87 -9.48 8.52
C VAL A 93 17.17 -9.40 10.01
N PRO A 94 18.44 -9.21 10.43
CA PRO A 94 18.83 -9.34 11.85
C PRO A 94 18.08 -8.38 12.78
N ILE A 95 17.87 -7.15 12.32
CA ILE A 95 17.25 -6.09 13.11
C ILE A 95 16.46 -5.14 12.19
N ILE A 96 15.33 -4.67 12.68
CA ILE A 96 14.50 -3.66 12.02
C ILE A 96 14.32 -2.48 12.97
N TYR A 97 14.75 -1.30 12.54
CA TYR A 97 14.56 -0.05 13.24
C TYR A 97 13.39 0.73 12.63
N GLY A 98 12.55 1.34 13.44
CA GLY A 98 11.48 2.20 12.94
C GLY A 98 10.70 2.92 14.03
N PRO A 99 9.73 3.76 13.62
CA PRO A 99 8.89 4.53 14.54
C PRO A 99 8.05 3.61 15.44
N ARG A 100 7.67 4.12 16.60
CA ARG A 100 6.92 3.35 17.62
C ARG A 100 5.61 2.77 17.08
N LEU A 101 4.84 3.57 16.34
CA LEU A 101 3.58 3.11 15.75
C LEU A 101 3.81 2.04 14.67
N ALA A 102 4.77 2.27 13.77
CA ALA A 102 5.12 1.30 12.72
C ALA A 102 5.57 -0.03 13.31
N MET A 103 6.42 0.01 14.36
CA MET A 103 6.91 -1.21 15.03
C MET A 103 5.79 -1.95 15.77
N ALA A 104 4.82 -1.25 16.34
CA ALA A 104 3.65 -1.89 16.97
C ALA A 104 2.77 -2.60 15.92
N LEU A 105 2.47 -1.93 14.80
CA LEU A 105 1.70 -2.51 13.70
C LEU A 105 2.44 -3.68 13.04
N LEU A 106 3.75 -3.56 12.86
CA LEU A 106 4.57 -4.63 12.30
C LEU A 106 4.61 -5.86 13.22
N ARG A 107 4.68 -5.65 14.54
CA ARG A 107 4.67 -6.75 15.51
C ARG A 107 3.42 -7.62 15.36
N ASP A 108 2.23 -7.02 15.29
CA ASP A 108 0.99 -7.77 15.06
C ASP A 108 1.05 -8.62 13.78
N LYS A 109 1.55 -8.03 12.68
CA LYS A 109 1.70 -8.75 11.41
C LYS A 109 2.68 -9.92 11.50
N LEU A 110 3.77 -9.75 12.25
CA LEU A 110 4.74 -10.83 12.47
C LEU A 110 4.19 -11.91 13.41
N GLU A 111 3.38 -11.55 14.40
CA GLU A 111 2.67 -12.51 15.26
C GLU A 111 1.65 -13.33 14.47
N GLU A 112 0.82 -12.68 13.63
CA GLU A 112 -0.12 -13.35 12.73
C GLU A 112 0.58 -14.30 11.74
N ALA A 113 1.78 -13.94 11.29
CA ALA A 113 2.59 -14.75 10.39
C ALA A 113 3.46 -15.82 11.09
N GLY A 114 3.51 -15.83 12.43
CA GLY A 114 4.38 -16.72 13.22
C GLY A 114 5.87 -16.39 13.12
N LEU A 115 6.22 -15.13 12.84
CA LEU A 115 7.58 -14.67 12.53
C LEU A 115 8.19 -13.71 13.56
N VAL A 116 7.52 -13.46 14.67
CA VAL A 116 7.93 -12.44 15.66
C VAL A 116 9.36 -12.62 16.18
N ASN A 117 9.85 -13.87 16.22
CA ASN A 117 11.20 -14.20 16.69
C ASN A 117 12.26 -14.26 15.57
N ARG A 118 11.89 -13.97 14.31
CA ARG A 118 12.83 -14.01 13.17
C ARG A 118 13.70 -12.78 13.05
N THR A 119 13.29 -11.69 13.70
CA THR A 119 14.00 -10.41 13.64
C THR A 119 13.85 -9.66 14.96
N LYS A 120 14.79 -8.78 15.26
CA LYS A 120 14.68 -7.87 16.40
C LYS A 120 14.01 -6.58 15.95
N LEU A 121 12.89 -6.20 16.60
CA LEU A 121 12.22 -4.92 16.37
C LEU A 121 12.68 -3.89 17.39
N GLU A 122 13.24 -2.78 16.93
CA GLU A 122 13.71 -1.68 17.76
C GLU A 122 13.02 -0.38 17.37
N THR A 123 12.49 0.32 18.37
CA THR A 123 11.87 1.63 18.18
C THR A 123 12.91 2.74 18.20
N VAL A 124 12.68 3.79 17.42
CA VAL A 124 13.54 4.96 17.34
C VAL A 124 12.83 6.23 17.80
N ALA A 125 13.62 7.19 18.26
CA ALA A 125 13.18 8.54 18.60
C ALA A 125 13.66 9.55 17.55
N PRO A 126 13.04 10.74 17.45
CA PRO A 126 13.54 11.80 16.61
C PRO A 126 15.00 12.15 16.90
N ARG A 127 15.78 12.37 15.85
CA ARG A 127 17.24 12.63 15.87
C ARG A 127 18.10 11.49 16.43
N GLN A 128 17.50 10.32 16.68
CA GLN A 128 18.28 9.15 17.07
C GLN A 128 19.10 8.65 15.90
N MET A 129 20.36 8.30 16.19
CA MET A 129 21.26 7.66 15.25
C MET A 129 21.38 6.17 15.55
N VAL A 130 21.26 5.33 14.54
CA VAL A 130 21.42 3.87 14.64
C VAL A 130 22.52 3.41 13.69
N ARG A 131 23.33 2.44 14.12
CA ARG A 131 24.40 1.86 13.30
C ARG A 131 23.96 0.53 12.72
N LEU A 132 24.16 0.37 11.42
CA LEU A 132 23.91 -0.87 10.68
C LEU A 132 25.18 -1.28 9.93
N GLY A 133 25.82 -2.35 10.38
CA GLY A 133 27.13 -2.74 9.88
C GLY A 133 28.24 -1.74 10.27
N LYS A 134 29.27 -1.64 9.44
CA LYS A 134 30.41 -0.73 9.61
C LYS A 134 30.23 0.55 8.80
N SER A 135 29.56 0.45 7.66
CA SER A 135 29.50 1.49 6.62
C SER A 135 28.31 2.42 6.77
N PHE A 136 27.26 2.02 7.51
CA PHE A 136 26.03 2.80 7.58
C PHE A 136 25.73 3.29 9.00
N MET A 137 25.41 4.57 9.11
CA MET A 137 24.80 5.16 10.29
C MET A 137 23.59 5.98 9.85
N VAL A 138 22.43 5.73 10.44
CA VAL A 138 21.16 6.32 10.03
C VAL A 138 20.61 7.20 11.11
N GLU A 139 20.32 8.46 10.78
CA GLU A 139 19.64 9.43 11.63
C GLU A 139 18.19 9.56 11.22
N TYR A 140 17.28 9.45 12.20
CA TYR A 140 15.85 9.60 12.00
C TYR A 140 15.41 11.05 12.23
N ILE A 141 14.88 11.70 11.21
CA ILE A 141 14.47 13.10 11.23
C ILE A 141 12.95 13.14 11.10
N ARG A 142 12.26 13.66 12.13
CA ARG A 142 10.80 13.73 12.11
C ARG A 142 10.31 14.49 10.87
N ASN A 143 9.37 13.90 10.15
CA ASN A 143 8.59 14.59 9.12
C ASN A 143 7.11 14.65 9.50
N THR A 144 6.27 15.21 8.65
CA THR A 144 4.81 15.19 8.77
C THR A 144 4.20 14.49 7.56
N HIS A 145 3.28 13.57 7.85
CA HIS A 145 2.57 12.78 6.86
C HIS A 145 1.11 12.54 7.32
N SER A 146 0.36 11.67 6.64
CA SER A 146 -1.02 11.32 7.03
C SER A 146 -1.11 10.37 8.23
N ILE A 147 -0.03 9.64 8.53
CA ILE A 147 0.10 8.77 9.69
C ILE A 147 0.95 9.45 10.77
N ALA A 148 0.66 9.18 12.03
CA ALA A 148 1.49 9.64 13.14
C ALA A 148 2.84 8.93 13.14
N ASP A 149 3.88 9.63 13.65
CA ASP A 149 5.20 9.07 13.89
C ASP A 149 5.91 8.65 12.59
N SER A 150 6.07 9.60 11.65
CA SER A 150 6.74 9.42 10.37
C SER A 150 8.09 10.12 10.35
N PHE A 151 9.05 9.59 9.55
CA PHE A 151 10.41 10.09 9.48
C PHE A 151 10.97 10.16 8.06
N CYS A 152 11.76 11.22 7.80
CA CYS A 152 12.86 11.19 6.85
C CYS A 152 14.05 10.49 7.49
N VAL A 153 14.96 9.96 6.68
CA VAL A 153 16.20 9.37 7.16
C VAL A 153 17.43 9.98 6.48
N ALA A 154 18.45 10.32 7.27
CA ALA A 154 19.75 10.70 6.76
C ALA A 154 20.72 9.49 6.94
N ILE A 155 21.11 8.90 5.83
CA ILE A 155 21.98 7.73 5.77
C ILE A 155 23.41 8.22 5.55
N HIS A 156 24.22 8.16 6.61
CA HIS A 156 25.62 8.50 6.57
C HIS A 156 26.42 7.32 6.04
N THR A 157 27.17 7.56 5.00
CA THR A 157 28.06 6.59 4.34
C THR A 157 29.48 7.13 4.26
N PRO A 158 30.50 6.31 3.95
CA PRO A 158 31.85 6.80 3.73
C PRO A 158 32.00 7.82 2.61
N LEU A 159 31.03 7.91 1.67
CA LEU A 159 31.03 8.85 0.55
C LEU A 159 30.30 10.17 0.85
N GLY A 160 29.49 10.20 1.88
CA GLY A 160 28.67 11.36 2.26
C GLY A 160 27.28 10.96 2.74
N VAL A 161 26.45 11.96 2.98
CA VAL A 161 25.09 11.78 3.51
C VAL A 161 24.10 11.67 2.37
N VAL A 162 23.28 10.61 2.39
CA VAL A 162 22.12 10.43 1.54
C VAL A 162 20.87 10.67 2.36
N ILE A 163 20.00 11.56 1.93
CA ILE A 163 18.69 11.79 2.57
C ILE A 163 17.61 11.10 1.75
N HIS A 164 16.78 10.31 2.42
CA HIS A 164 15.52 9.81 1.88
C HIS A 164 14.38 10.43 2.68
N THR A 165 13.45 11.10 2.00
CA THR A 165 12.39 11.86 2.68
C THR A 165 11.36 10.98 3.37
N GLY A 166 11.27 9.68 3.02
CA GLY A 166 10.04 8.95 3.24
C GLY A 166 8.90 9.68 2.55
N ASP A 167 7.67 9.36 2.92
CA ASP A 167 6.49 10.09 2.47
C ASP A 167 6.31 11.32 3.34
N PHE A 168 6.10 12.48 2.73
CA PHE A 168 6.01 13.72 3.50
C PHE A 168 5.12 14.78 2.88
N LYS A 169 4.64 15.67 3.72
CA LYS A 169 4.20 17.03 3.41
C LYS A 169 4.80 17.97 4.46
N ILE A 170 4.72 19.28 4.26
CA ILE A 170 5.14 20.24 5.27
C ILE A 170 3.90 20.83 5.94
N ASP A 171 3.49 20.24 7.06
CA ASP A 171 2.34 20.70 7.82
C ASP A 171 2.77 21.72 8.88
N HIS A 172 2.37 22.98 8.68
CA HIS A 172 2.69 24.09 9.57
C HIS A 172 1.79 24.18 10.82
N THR A 173 0.70 23.40 10.85
CA THR A 173 -0.26 23.35 11.96
C THR A 173 -0.70 21.90 12.21
N PRO A 174 0.26 21.00 12.52
CA PRO A 174 -0.02 19.59 12.68
C PRO A 174 -1.00 19.35 13.83
N VAL A 175 -1.92 18.39 13.64
CA VAL A 175 -3.01 18.10 14.57
C VAL A 175 -2.51 17.63 15.94
N ASP A 176 -1.38 16.94 15.97
CA ASP A 176 -0.72 16.42 17.17
C ASP A 176 0.29 17.39 17.80
N GLY A 177 0.58 18.52 17.15
CA GLY A 177 1.58 19.50 17.59
C GLY A 177 3.03 19.11 17.28
N GLU A 178 3.26 18.00 16.56
CA GLU A 178 4.58 17.49 16.21
C GLU A 178 5.00 17.99 14.82
N PHE A 179 5.86 18.99 14.80
CA PHE A 179 6.30 19.65 13.57
C PHE A 179 7.35 18.84 12.81
N PHE A 180 7.41 19.05 11.49
CA PHE A 180 8.52 18.61 10.66
C PHE A 180 9.82 19.26 11.16
N ASP A 181 10.86 18.47 11.38
CA ASP A 181 12.18 18.96 11.85
C ASP A 181 13.00 19.56 10.68
N LEU A 182 12.47 20.65 10.09
CA LEU A 182 13.10 21.36 8.98
C LEU A 182 14.47 21.93 9.38
N GLN A 183 14.67 22.25 10.66
CA GLN A 183 15.98 22.72 11.17
C GLN A 183 17.05 21.64 10.99
N LYS A 184 16.72 20.37 11.25
CA LYS A 184 17.66 19.27 11.09
C LYS A 184 17.97 18.99 9.62
N ILE A 185 16.95 19.12 8.74
CA ILE A 185 17.15 19.04 7.28
C ILE A 185 18.10 20.15 6.81
N ALA A 186 17.87 21.40 7.25
CA ALA A 186 18.73 22.53 6.90
C ALA A 186 20.18 22.35 7.40
N GLU A 187 20.36 21.83 8.63
CA GLU A 187 21.68 21.50 9.17
C GLU A 187 22.45 20.52 8.27
N HIS A 188 21.78 19.50 7.73
CA HIS A 188 22.37 18.59 6.75
C HIS A 188 22.71 19.32 5.45
N GLY A 189 21.82 20.21 4.98
CA GLY A 189 22.06 21.03 3.79
C GLY A 189 23.29 21.92 3.91
N GLU A 190 23.53 22.52 5.10
CA GLU A 190 24.73 23.31 5.39
C GLU A 190 26.01 22.46 5.42
N LYS A 191 25.94 21.23 5.93
CA LYS A 191 27.06 20.30 6.00
C LYS A 191 27.36 19.63 4.65
N GLY A 192 26.42 19.65 3.73
CA GLY A 192 26.46 19.03 2.41
C GLY A 192 25.74 17.69 2.33
N VAL A 193 24.76 17.62 1.45
CA VAL A 193 24.00 16.40 1.12
C VAL A 193 24.53 15.85 -0.19
N LEU A 194 25.02 14.61 -0.15
CA LEU A 194 25.53 13.92 -1.35
C LEU A 194 24.40 13.63 -2.33
N CYS A 195 23.29 13.04 -1.84
CA CYS A 195 22.15 12.69 -2.67
C CYS A 195 20.85 12.86 -1.88
N LEU A 196 19.83 13.39 -2.54
CA LEU A 196 18.45 13.43 -2.04
C LEU A 196 17.60 12.47 -2.86
N LEU A 197 16.97 11.48 -2.19
CA LEU A 197 15.87 10.70 -2.72
C LEU A 197 14.59 11.27 -2.12
N SER A 198 13.70 11.82 -2.96
CA SER A 198 12.51 12.54 -2.45
C SER A 198 11.22 12.02 -3.05
N ASP A 199 10.22 11.82 -2.17
CA ASP A 199 8.82 11.56 -2.53
C ASP A 199 8.37 12.51 -3.64
N SER A 200 7.77 11.97 -4.69
CA SER A 200 7.32 12.72 -5.87
C SER A 200 5.80 12.75 -6.02
N THR A 201 5.08 12.09 -5.11
CA THR A 201 3.62 12.11 -5.12
C THR A 201 3.15 13.58 -5.06
N ASN A 202 2.15 13.92 -5.90
CA ASN A 202 1.65 15.29 -6.06
C ASN A 202 2.65 16.34 -6.62
N ALA A 203 3.81 15.95 -7.15
CA ALA A 203 4.73 16.91 -7.79
C ALA A 203 4.10 17.71 -8.94
N GLU A 204 2.95 17.28 -9.47
CA GLU A 204 2.16 17.97 -10.49
C GLU A 204 1.19 19.02 -9.90
N VAL A 205 0.91 18.97 -8.58
CA VAL A 205 -0.09 19.81 -7.91
C VAL A 205 0.56 21.12 -7.50
N PRO A 206 0.07 22.29 -7.99
CA PRO A 206 0.61 23.59 -7.60
C PRO A 206 0.37 23.91 -6.11
N GLY A 207 1.23 24.77 -5.55
CA GLY A 207 1.10 25.29 -4.19
C GLY A 207 1.59 24.32 -3.13
N TYR A 208 1.17 24.55 -1.90
CA TYR A 208 1.43 23.70 -0.72
C TYR A 208 0.28 22.74 -0.48
N THR A 209 0.58 21.59 0.09
CA THR A 209 -0.46 20.70 0.61
C THR A 209 -1.05 21.29 1.90
N PRO A 210 -2.38 21.44 2.00
CA PRO A 210 -2.99 21.99 3.20
C PRO A 210 -2.72 21.13 4.45
N SER A 211 -2.75 21.80 5.61
CA SER A 211 -2.66 21.10 6.90
C SER A 211 -3.82 20.13 7.10
N GLU A 212 -3.55 19.04 7.80
CA GLU A 212 -4.61 18.11 8.24
C GLU A 212 -5.68 18.80 9.10
N ALA A 213 -5.29 19.83 9.88
CA ALA A 213 -6.23 20.62 10.67
C ALA A 213 -7.30 21.32 9.81
N SER A 214 -7.01 21.62 8.53
CA SER A 214 -7.96 22.26 7.60
C SER A 214 -9.18 21.39 7.27
N VAL A 215 -9.13 20.11 7.58
CA VAL A 215 -10.26 19.17 7.39
C VAL A 215 -11.34 19.35 8.47
N TYR A 216 -10.98 19.86 9.64
CA TYR A 216 -11.90 20.00 10.76
C TYR A 216 -13.17 20.80 10.41
N PRO A 217 -13.13 22.00 9.78
CA PRO A 217 -14.35 22.73 9.45
C PRO A 217 -15.25 22.00 8.45
N GLY A 218 -14.68 21.24 7.53
CA GLY A 218 -15.44 20.43 6.56
C GLY A 218 -16.22 19.32 7.25
N LEU A 219 -15.55 18.57 8.12
CA LEU A 219 -16.20 17.52 8.93
C LEU A 219 -17.21 18.12 9.91
N GLU A 220 -16.91 19.25 10.55
CA GLU A 220 -17.82 19.91 11.49
C GLU A 220 -19.14 20.33 10.81
N ARG A 221 -19.10 20.83 9.56
CA ARG A 221 -20.32 21.10 8.77
C ARG A 221 -21.16 19.83 8.60
N VAL A 222 -20.52 18.68 8.33
CA VAL A 222 -21.22 17.40 8.23
C VAL A 222 -21.90 17.03 9.56
N PHE A 223 -21.19 17.16 10.68
CA PHE A 223 -21.76 16.86 12.00
C PHE A 223 -22.93 17.77 12.37
N ASN A 224 -22.88 19.05 11.98
CA ASN A 224 -23.97 20.01 12.20
C ASN A 224 -25.21 19.70 11.36
N GLN A 225 -25.04 19.19 10.14
CA GLN A 225 -26.15 18.95 9.20
C GLN A 225 -26.77 17.55 9.36
N ALA A 226 -26.03 16.59 9.89
CA ALA A 226 -26.47 15.22 9.99
C ALA A 226 -27.54 15.03 11.10
N THR A 227 -28.74 14.65 10.68
CA THR A 227 -29.89 14.35 11.57
C THR A 227 -29.96 12.88 12.00
N GLY A 228 -29.29 11.97 11.26
CA GLY A 228 -29.19 10.54 11.54
C GLY A 228 -27.78 10.10 11.93
N ARG A 229 -27.47 8.83 11.66
CA ARG A 229 -26.12 8.28 11.87
C ARG A 229 -25.14 8.93 10.92
N ILE A 230 -23.90 9.10 11.39
CA ILE A 230 -22.78 9.49 10.56
C ILE A 230 -21.88 8.27 10.38
N MET A 231 -21.58 7.90 9.13
CA MET A 231 -20.56 6.89 8.81
C MET A 231 -19.40 7.58 8.13
N ILE A 232 -18.19 7.38 8.63
CA ILE A 232 -16.99 8.00 8.06
C ILE A 232 -16.04 6.91 7.64
N THR A 233 -15.75 6.84 6.34
CA THR A 233 -14.73 5.94 5.80
C THR A 233 -13.45 6.72 5.51
N THR A 234 -12.33 6.21 6.02
CA THR A 234 -10.99 6.76 5.86
C THR A 234 -9.95 5.64 5.89
N PHE A 235 -8.71 5.94 5.57
CA PHE A 235 -7.61 4.98 5.80
C PHE A 235 -7.48 4.69 7.28
N ALA A 236 -7.30 3.43 7.63
CA ALA A 236 -7.11 3.01 9.03
C ALA A 236 -5.88 3.69 9.67
N SER A 237 -4.85 3.92 8.88
CA SER A 237 -3.59 4.57 9.27
C SER A 237 -3.70 6.08 9.48
N SER A 238 -4.78 6.74 9.04
CA SER A 238 -4.96 8.20 9.15
C SER A 238 -5.30 8.61 10.60
N VAL A 239 -4.37 8.40 11.53
CA VAL A 239 -4.55 8.65 12.97
C VAL A 239 -4.96 10.09 13.25
N HIS A 240 -4.38 11.06 12.52
CA HIS A 240 -4.73 12.48 12.66
C HIS A 240 -6.18 12.75 12.28
N ARG A 241 -6.68 12.15 11.18
CA ARG A 241 -8.07 12.23 10.73
C ARG A 241 -9.01 11.61 11.76
N ILE A 242 -8.64 10.46 12.28
CA ILE A 242 -9.38 9.77 13.35
C ILE A 242 -9.49 10.68 14.57
N ASN A 243 -8.41 11.33 15.00
CA ASN A 243 -8.44 12.29 16.12
C ASN A 243 -9.44 13.44 15.89
N LEU A 244 -9.50 14.00 14.67
CA LEU A 244 -10.47 15.05 14.33
C LEU A 244 -11.91 14.55 14.44
N VAL A 245 -12.17 13.34 13.95
CA VAL A 245 -13.51 12.70 14.05
C VAL A 245 -13.89 12.44 15.50
N LEU A 246 -12.98 11.90 16.33
CA LEU A 246 -13.22 11.65 17.76
C LEU A 246 -13.51 12.94 18.52
N LYS A 247 -12.76 14.01 18.25
CA LYS A 247 -12.98 15.34 18.81
C LYS A 247 -14.37 15.89 18.46
N LEU A 248 -14.80 15.71 17.20
CA LEU A 248 -16.14 16.12 16.76
C LEU A 248 -17.23 15.25 17.38
N ALA A 249 -17.04 13.93 17.44
CA ALA A 249 -18.01 13.04 18.09
C ALA A 249 -18.25 13.44 19.56
N GLN A 250 -17.17 13.75 20.27
CA GLN A 250 -17.26 14.25 21.65
C GLN A 250 -18.01 15.61 21.71
N LYS A 251 -17.66 16.57 20.84
CA LYS A 251 -18.29 17.88 20.76
C LYS A 251 -19.80 17.79 20.52
N PHE A 252 -20.22 16.88 19.64
CA PHE A 252 -21.64 16.68 19.28
C PHE A 252 -22.36 15.63 20.14
N ASN A 253 -21.72 15.17 21.23
CA ASN A 253 -22.28 14.16 22.14
C ASN A 253 -22.78 12.92 21.39
N ARG A 254 -21.94 12.39 20.48
CA ARG A 254 -22.16 11.16 19.72
C ARG A 254 -21.20 10.08 20.20
N LYS A 255 -21.62 8.84 20.24
CA LYS A 255 -20.80 7.68 20.53
C LYS A 255 -20.15 7.14 19.23
N VAL A 256 -18.94 6.64 19.33
CA VAL A 256 -18.16 6.15 18.19
C VAL A 256 -18.12 4.64 18.20
N VAL A 257 -18.48 4.05 17.07
CA VAL A 257 -18.36 2.63 16.78
C VAL A 257 -17.30 2.42 15.72
N VAL A 258 -16.34 1.56 15.98
CA VAL A 258 -15.27 1.24 15.04
C VAL A 258 -15.56 -0.08 14.34
N VAL A 259 -15.46 -0.09 13.00
CA VAL A 259 -15.75 -1.24 12.15
C VAL A 259 -14.61 -1.48 11.16
N GLY A 260 -14.12 -2.71 11.14
CA GLY A 260 -12.96 -3.13 10.35
C GLY A 260 -11.77 -3.48 11.25
N ARG A 261 -11.15 -4.64 10.98
CA ARG A 261 -10.05 -5.18 11.82
C ARG A 261 -8.86 -4.23 11.86
N SER A 262 -8.40 -3.76 10.70
CA SER A 262 -7.27 -2.83 10.61
C SER A 262 -7.52 -1.52 11.36
N MET A 263 -8.73 -0.95 11.27
CA MET A 263 -9.11 0.27 12.00
C MET A 263 -9.08 0.04 13.51
N LEU A 264 -9.60 -1.09 13.99
CA LEU A 264 -9.56 -1.45 15.41
C LEU A 264 -8.13 -1.58 15.92
N ASN A 265 -7.26 -2.29 15.19
CA ASN A 265 -5.86 -2.47 15.57
C ASN A 265 -5.09 -1.15 15.62
N VAL A 266 -5.21 -0.33 14.58
CA VAL A 266 -4.52 0.98 14.55
C VAL A 266 -4.99 1.88 15.68
N ILE A 267 -6.30 1.97 15.95
CA ILE A 267 -6.83 2.79 17.05
C ILE A 267 -6.33 2.27 18.41
N ALA A 268 -6.30 0.95 18.61
CA ALA A 268 -5.80 0.36 19.86
C ALA A 268 -4.32 0.72 20.10
N HIS A 269 -3.45 0.52 19.08
CA HIS A 269 -2.04 0.89 19.19
C HIS A 269 -1.83 2.40 19.34
N ALA A 270 -2.54 3.20 18.56
CA ALA A 270 -2.43 4.66 18.64
C ALA A 270 -2.87 5.21 20.02
N ARG A 271 -3.88 4.60 20.66
CA ARG A 271 -4.28 4.93 22.05
C ARG A 271 -3.21 4.51 23.05
N ASN A 272 -2.74 3.28 22.98
CA ASN A 272 -1.70 2.75 23.88
C ASN A 272 -0.40 3.56 23.81
N LEU A 273 -0.06 4.07 22.64
CA LEU A 273 1.14 4.89 22.40
C LEU A 273 0.91 6.38 22.66
N GLY A 274 -0.33 6.81 22.93
CA GLY A 274 -0.69 8.19 23.26
C GLY A 274 -0.89 9.11 22.05
N TYR A 275 -0.97 8.57 20.81
CA TYR A 275 -1.30 9.33 19.60
C TYR A 275 -2.79 9.64 19.48
N ILE A 276 -3.65 8.83 20.10
CA ILE A 276 -5.09 9.10 20.25
C ILE A 276 -5.37 9.35 21.72
N LYS A 277 -5.96 10.53 22.03
CA LYS A 277 -6.36 10.92 23.39
C LYS A 277 -7.83 11.26 23.38
N CYS A 278 -8.66 10.38 23.92
CA CYS A 278 -10.10 10.58 24.07
C CYS A 278 -10.62 9.77 25.28
N PRO A 279 -11.77 10.14 25.87
CA PRO A 279 -12.39 9.36 26.93
C PRO A 279 -12.75 7.93 26.46
N ASP A 280 -12.61 6.95 27.36
CA ASP A 280 -12.93 5.55 27.05
C ASP A 280 -14.41 5.35 26.73
N ASP A 281 -15.28 6.07 27.41
CA ASP A 281 -16.73 6.02 27.22
C ASP A 281 -17.22 6.64 25.90
N LEU A 282 -16.31 7.22 25.10
CA LEU A 282 -16.63 7.69 23.75
C LEU A 282 -16.90 6.51 22.79
N PHE A 283 -16.25 5.37 23.02
CA PHE A 283 -16.41 4.19 22.19
C PHE A 283 -17.52 3.27 22.69
N GLU A 284 -18.29 2.76 21.75
CA GLU A 284 -19.33 1.77 22.01
C GLU A 284 -19.17 0.55 21.12
N PRO A 285 -19.44 -0.66 21.62
CA PRO A 285 -19.48 -1.84 20.79
C PRO A 285 -20.64 -1.77 19.80
N LEU A 286 -20.46 -2.32 18.60
CA LEU A 286 -21.47 -2.26 17.54
C LEU A 286 -22.87 -2.74 17.99
N LYS A 287 -22.93 -3.72 18.88
CA LYS A 287 -24.21 -4.23 19.43
C LYS A 287 -24.96 -3.20 20.26
N ALA A 288 -24.26 -2.29 20.92
CA ALA A 288 -24.88 -1.26 21.76
C ALA A 288 -25.61 -0.18 20.92
N THR A 289 -25.27 -0.03 19.64
CA THR A 289 -25.94 0.95 18.76
C THR A 289 -27.43 0.70 18.59
N ARG A 290 -27.92 -0.51 18.85
CA ARG A 290 -29.35 -0.84 18.79
C ARG A 290 -30.18 -0.08 19.82
N ASN A 291 -29.56 0.37 20.91
CA ASN A 291 -30.20 1.08 22.03
C ASN A 291 -29.95 2.59 21.99
N LEU A 292 -29.24 3.09 20.97
CA LEU A 292 -28.93 4.50 20.81
C LEU A 292 -29.79 5.10 19.69
N ALA A 293 -30.21 6.35 19.88
CA ALA A 293 -30.82 7.11 18.78
C ALA A 293 -29.83 7.35 17.66
N ASP A 294 -30.29 7.34 16.42
CA ASP A 294 -29.41 7.42 15.23
C ASP A 294 -28.52 8.69 15.23
N GLU A 295 -29.05 9.82 15.71
CA GLU A 295 -28.29 11.08 15.85
C GLU A 295 -27.19 11.04 16.93
N LYS A 296 -27.08 9.95 17.69
CA LYS A 296 -26.03 9.73 18.69
C LYS A 296 -24.91 8.80 18.20
N ILE A 297 -24.95 8.37 16.95
CA ILE A 297 -24.03 7.35 16.44
C ILE A 297 -23.10 7.94 15.38
N VAL A 298 -21.80 7.67 15.55
CA VAL A 298 -20.76 7.80 14.51
C VAL A 298 -20.15 6.43 14.28
N ILE A 299 -20.08 5.99 13.03
CA ILE A 299 -19.42 4.74 12.64
C ILE A 299 -18.14 5.10 11.88
N LEU A 300 -17.00 4.77 12.47
CA LEU A 300 -15.70 4.82 11.79
C LEU A 300 -15.42 3.49 11.09
N THR A 301 -15.08 3.52 9.80
CA THR A 301 -14.92 2.32 9.01
C THR A 301 -13.82 2.44 7.96
N THR A 302 -13.37 1.30 7.46
CA THR A 302 -12.48 1.17 6.29
C THR A 302 -13.27 1.04 4.99
N GLY A 303 -12.55 1.04 3.84
CA GLY A 303 -13.16 0.86 2.51
C GLY A 303 -13.33 2.17 1.76
N SER A 304 -12.51 3.16 2.07
CA SER A 304 -12.47 4.46 1.36
C SER A 304 -11.94 4.34 -0.07
N GLN A 305 -11.32 3.22 -0.43
CA GLN A 305 -10.76 2.94 -1.74
C GLN A 305 -11.58 1.92 -2.55
N GLY A 306 -12.73 1.51 -2.05
CA GLY A 306 -13.62 0.58 -2.75
C GLY A 306 -13.15 -0.88 -2.72
N GLU A 307 -12.18 -1.21 -1.88
CA GLU A 307 -11.62 -2.57 -1.75
C GLU A 307 -12.75 -3.58 -1.46
N THR A 308 -12.77 -4.68 -2.18
CA THR A 308 -13.91 -5.62 -2.21
C THR A 308 -14.28 -6.18 -0.82
N LEU A 309 -13.29 -6.46 0.02
CA LEU A 309 -13.49 -7.03 1.34
C LEU A 309 -13.63 -5.98 2.46
N ALA A 310 -13.44 -4.70 2.14
CA ALA A 310 -13.52 -3.64 3.14
C ALA A 310 -14.95 -3.40 3.63
N ALA A 311 -15.06 -2.88 4.84
CA ALA A 311 -16.34 -2.77 5.53
C ALA A 311 -17.34 -1.88 4.78
N MET A 312 -16.95 -0.71 4.27
CA MET A 312 -17.85 0.19 3.55
C MET A 312 -18.34 -0.43 2.23
N THR A 313 -17.48 -1.11 1.48
CA THR A 313 -17.87 -1.82 0.25
C THR A 313 -18.90 -2.91 0.53
N ARG A 314 -18.69 -3.70 1.59
CA ARG A 314 -19.66 -4.73 2.02
C ARG A 314 -20.98 -4.13 2.50
N ILE A 315 -20.92 -2.97 3.21
CA ILE A 315 -22.12 -2.22 3.62
C ILE A 315 -22.90 -1.76 2.38
N SER A 316 -22.23 -1.21 1.37
CA SER A 316 -22.85 -0.72 0.14
C SER A 316 -23.53 -1.83 -0.68
N LYS A 317 -22.99 -3.06 -0.62
CA LYS A 317 -23.57 -4.25 -1.26
C LYS A 317 -24.67 -4.92 -0.41
N GLY A 318 -24.90 -4.46 0.83
CA GLY A 318 -25.78 -5.14 1.77
C GLY A 318 -25.24 -6.48 2.28
N GLU A 319 -23.94 -6.71 2.19
CA GLU A 319 -23.26 -7.95 2.59
C GLU A 319 -22.63 -7.88 3.99
N HIS A 320 -22.61 -6.71 4.61
CA HIS A 320 -22.03 -6.57 5.96
C HIS A 320 -22.95 -7.27 6.99
N PRO A 321 -22.41 -8.11 7.91
CA PRO A 321 -23.23 -8.97 8.75
C PRO A 321 -24.11 -8.20 9.75
N HIS A 322 -23.73 -6.97 10.12
CA HIS A 322 -24.37 -6.23 11.20
C HIS A 322 -24.86 -4.84 10.83
N ILE A 323 -24.39 -4.24 9.73
CA ILE A 323 -24.71 -2.87 9.35
C ILE A 323 -25.45 -2.89 8.02
N ARG A 324 -26.55 -2.15 7.96
CA ARG A 324 -27.30 -1.82 6.75
C ARG A 324 -27.42 -0.31 6.66
N VAL A 325 -27.39 0.21 5.46
CA VAL A 325 -27.70 1.61 5.18
C VAL A 325 -29.16 1.89 5.56
N ARG A 326 -29.42 3.03 6.16
CA ARG A 326 -30.77 3.53 6.46
C ARG A 326 -30.99 4.84 5.72
N GLN A 327 -32.23 5.10 5.37
CA GLN A 327 -32.60 6.41 4.85
C GLN A 327 -32.28 7.49 5.91
N GLY A 328 -31.59 8.56 5.46
CA GLY A 328 -31.14 9.63 6.37
C GLY A 328 -29.75 9.42 6.99
N ASP A 329 -29.08 8.28 6.74
CA ASP A 329 -27.67 8.14 7.08
C ASP A 329 -26.83 9.17 6.29
N THR A 330 -25.86 9.77 6.97
CA THR A 330 -24.84 10.61 6.31
C THR A 330 -23.53 9.83 6.22
N ILE A 331 -23.05 9.60 5.00
CA ILE A 331 -21.84 8.80 4.76
C ILE A 331 -20.75 9.69 4.17
N VAL A 332 -19.59 9.74 4.81
CA VAL A 332 -18.47 10.62 4.43
C VAL A 332 -17.32 9.77 3.91
N PHE A 333 -16.90 10.03 2.67
CA PHE A 333 -15.67 9.50 2.11
C PHE A 333 -14.54 10.49 2.41
N SER A 334 -13.88 10.33 3.54
CA SER A 334 -12.79 11.18 4.00
C SER A 334 -11.43 10.69 3.44
N ALA A 335 -11.43 10.38 2.16
CA ALA A 335 -10.27 10.00 1.35
C ALA A 335 -10.54 10.36 -0.11
N ASN A 336 -9.47 10.56 -0.90
CA ASN A 336 -9.58 10.59 -2.36
C ASN A 336 -9.19 9.21 -2.90
N PRO A 337 -9.79 8.77 -4.03
CA PRO A 337 -9.34 7.56 -4.70
C PRO A 337 -7.86 7.65 -5.07
N ILE A 338 -7.09 6.63 -4.73
CA ILE A 338 -5.74 6.44 -5.27
C ILE A 338 -5.84 6.08 -6.76
N PRO A 339 -4.80 6.31 -7.57
CA PRO A 339 -4.79 5.89 -8.96
C PRO A 339 -5.21 4.41 -9.12
N GLY A 340 -6.13 4.14 -10.05
CA GLY A 340 -6.69 2.80 -10.28
C GLY A 340 -8.00 2.51 -9.54
N ASN A 341 -8.29 3.13 -8.39
CA ASN A 341 -9.45 2.78 -7.57
C ASN A 341 -10.71 3.64 -7.83
N THR A 342 -10.64 4.59 -8.75
CA THR A 342 -11.73 5.56 -8.98
C THR A 342 -13.06 4.89 -9.28
N ILE A 343 -13.10 3.88 -10.15
CA ILE A 343 -14.32 3.16 -10.55
C ILE A 343 -14.94 2.44 -9.34
N ALA A 344 -14.15 1.73 -8.56
CA ALA A 344 -14.61 0.98 -7.40
C ALA A 344 -15.20 1.91 -6.32
N VAL A 345 -14.58 3.07 -6.10
CA VAL A 345 -15.06 4.09 -5.15
C VAL A 345 -16.38 4.70 -5.66
N VAL A 346 -16.46 5.12 -6.92
CA VAL A 346 -17.69 5.69 -7.52
C VAL A 346 -18.84 4.69 -7.45
N ASN A 347 -18.63 3.44 -7.85
CA ASN A 347 -19.62 2.38 -7.75
C ASN A 347 -20.10 2.16 -6.30
N THR A 348 -19.21 2.32 -5.32
CA THR A 348 -19.58 2.20 -3.89
C THR A 348 -20.46 3.38 -3.47
N ILE A 349 -20.10 4.60 -3.86
CA ILE A 349 -20.87 5.82 -3.59
C ILE A 349 -22.29 5.70 -4.20
N ASP A 350 -22.40 5.32 -5.47
CA ASP A 350 -23.69 5.18 -6.16
C ASP A 350 -24.61 4.18 -5.45
N ARG A 351 -24.08 3.01 -5.07
CA ARG A 351 -24.87 2.01 -4.32
C ARG A 351 -25.38 2.54 -2.98
N LEU A 352 -24.59 3.36 -2.28
CA LEU A 352 -25.01 3.96 -1.02
C LEU A 352 -26.08 5.03 -1.21
N MET A 353 -25.96 5.86 -2.24
CA MET A 353 -26.96 6.87 -2.61
C MET A 353 -28.28 6.21 -3.05
N MET A 354 -28.23 5.12 -3.83
CA MET A 354 -29.40 4.35 -4.23
C MET A 354 -30.16 3.73 -3.05
N GLN A 355 -29.49 3.52 -1.90
CA GLN A 355 -30.09 3.04 -0.65
C GLN A 355 -30.64 4.19 0.23
N GLY A 356 -30.59 5.44 -0.25
CA GLY A 356 -31.15 6.61 0.43
C GLY A 356 -30.20 7.29 1.41
N ALA A 357 -28.89 7.02 1.37
CA ALA A 357 -27.90 7.74 2.15
C ALA A 357 -27.56 9.11 1.52
N ASN A 358 -27.28 10.09 2.38
CA ASN A 358 -26.65 11.35 1.99
C ASN A 358 -25.13 11.15 1.95
N VAL A 359 -24.53 11.06 0.76
CA VAL A 359 -23.09 10.79 0.62
C VAL A 359 -22.32 12.08 0.39
N VAL A 360 -21.33 12.34 1.26
CA VAL A 360 -20.42 13.48 1.20
C VAL A 360 -19.06 13.00 0.72
N TYR A 361 -18.62 13.47 -0.45
CA TYR A 361 -17.36 13.09 -1.09
C TYR A 361 -16.83 14.22 -1.94
N GLY A 362 -15.56 14.13 -2.38
CA GLY A 362 -14.93 15.10 -3.28
C GLY A 362 -14.04 16.12 -2.57
N ARG A 363 -13.08 16.64 -3.35
CA ARG A 363 -12.03 17.55 -2.86
C ARG A 363 -12.58 18.92 -2.39
N ASP A 364 -13.65 19.39 -3.01
CA ASP A 364 -14.30 20.67 -2.74
C ASP A 364 -15.01 20.72 -1.37
N LYS A 365 -15.28 19.58 -0.75
CA LYS A 365 -15.98 19.51 0.55
C LYS A 365 -15.08 19.81 1.74
N GLY A 366 -13.75 19.82 1.56
CA GLY A 366 -12.79 20.07 2.64
C GLY A 366 -12.81 18.99 3.73
N ILE A 367 -13.08 17.74 3.32
CA ILE A 367 -13.15 16.57 4.21
C ILE A 367 -11.93 15.66 4.11
N HIS A 368 -10.98 16.01 3.24
CA HIS A 368 -9.75 15.27 3.00
C HIS A 368 -8.64 16.19 2.52
N VAL A 369 -7.41 15.91 2.94
CA VAL A 369 -6.16 16.45 2.40
C VAL A 369 -5.18 15.32 2.17
N SER A 370 -4.25 15.50 1.23
CA SER A 370 -3.18 14.54 0.95
C SER A 370 -2.20 14.43 2.11
N GLY A 371 -1.57 13.26 2.26
CA GLY A 371 -0.41 13.06 3.13
C GLY A 371 0.90 13.49 2.48
N HIS A 372 0.91 13.68 1.14
CA HIS A 372 2.11 14.01 0.37
C HIS A 372 2.14 15.49 -0.01
N GLY A 373 3.36 16.02 -0.13
CA GLY A 373 3.64 17.41 -0.48
C GLY A 373 3.24 17.76 -1.92
N SER A 374 2.85 18.99 -2.12
CA SER A 374 2.66 19.60 -3.43
C SER A 374 3.95 20.32 -3.89
N GLN A 375 3.92 21.04 -5.02
CA GLN A 375 5.13 21.60 -5.63
C GLN A 375 5.97 22.45 -4.68
N GLU A 376 5.35 23.30 -3.85
CA GLU A 376 6.09 24.17 -2.96
C GLU A 376 6.70 23.43 -1.75
N ASP A 377 6.08 22.32 -1.30
CA ASP A 377 6.67 21.45 -0.30
C ASP A 377 7.96 20.80 -0.84
N HIS A 378 7.92 20.31 -2.09
CA HIS A 378 9.08 19.70 -2.75
C HIS A 378 10.20 20.73 -2.99
N LYS A 379 9.86 21.93 -3.45
CA LYS A 379 10.84 23.03 -3.62
C LYS A 379 11.50 23.42 -2.30
N LEU A 380 10.73 23.46 -1.22
CA LEU A 380 11.29 23.76 0.09
C LEU A 380 12.28 22.67 0.53
N MET A 381 11.97 21.39 0.32
CA MET A 381 12.88 20.29 0.58
C MET A 381 14.19 20.40 -0.22
N LEU A 382 14.09 20.65 -1.52
CA LEU A 382 15.25 20.87 -2.40
C LEU A 382 16.09 22.10 -1.94
N SER A 383 15.44 23.20 -1.54
CA SER A 383 16.10 24.41 -1.07
C SER A 383 16.84 24.21 0.24
N LEU A 384 16.28 23.45 1.18
CA LEU A 384 16.89 23.18 2.49
C LEU A 384 18.06 22.20 2.37
N THR A 385 17.94 21.17 1.53
CA THR A 385 18.96 20.14 1.40
C THR A 385 20.10 20.51 0.46
N ARG A 386 19.83 21.31 -0.59
CA ARG A 386 20.81 21.67 -1.65
C ARG A 386 21.66 20.50 -2.08
N PRO A 387 21.06 19.38 -2.50
CA PRO A 387 21.78 18.14 -2.70
C PRO A 387 22.72 18.24 -3.92
N LYS A 388 23.87 17.55 -3.86
CA LYS A 388 24.76 17.41 -5.02
C LYS A 388 24.08 16.60 -6.12
N PHE A 389 23.41 15.50 -5.75
CA PHE A 389 22.67 14.63 -6.65
C PHE A 389 21.21 14.52 -6.22
N PHE A 390 20.32 14.33 -7.18
CA PHE A 390 18.89 14.22 -6.94
C PHE A 390 18.28 13.01 -7.68
N VAL A 391 17.44 12.27 -6.96
CA VAL A 391 16.68 11.13 -7.48
C VAL A 391 15.23 11.29 -7.01
N PRO A 392 14.28 11.56 -7.91
CA PRO A 392 12.87 11.53 -7.57
C PRO A 392 12.43 10.08 -7.34
N VAL A 393 11.76 9.80 -6.24
CA VAL A 393 11.24 8.47 -5.87
C VAL A 393 9.76 8.56 -5.51
N HIS A 394 9.10 7.42 -5.26
CA HIS A 394 7.72 7.31 -4.82
C HIS A 394 6.73 8.10 -5.70
N GLY A 395 6.31 7.48 -6.80
CA GLY A 395 5.34 8.11 -7.70
C GLY A 395 5.30 7.48 -9.09
N GLU A 396 4.23 7.79 -9.81
CA GLU A 396 4.11 7.43 -11.21
C GLU A 396 5.09 8.23 -12.09
N HIS A 397 5.42 7.71 -13.27
CA HIS A 397 6.43 8.32 -14.16
C HIS A 397 6.28 9.82 -14.36
N ARG A 398 5.06 10.31 -14.61
CA ARG A 398 4.79 11.74 -14.82
C ARG A 398 5.16 12.60 -13.59
N MET A 399 4.96 12.05 -12.38
CA MET A 399 5.30 12.71 -11.12
C MET A 399 6.83 12.82 -10.94
N LEU A 400 7.56 11.71 -11.23
CA LEU A 400 9.03 11.69 -11.18
C LEU A 400 9.64 12.69 -12.16
N VAL A 401 9.14 12.72 -13.40
CA VAL A 401 9.58 13.67 -14.44
C VAL A 401 9.31 15.11 -14.00
N LYS A 402 8.12 15.39 -13.47
CA LYS A 402 7.76 16.72 -13.00
C LYS A 402 8.63 17.20 -11.84
N HIS A 403 8.97 16.28 -10.91
CA HIS A 403 9.85 16.59 -9.79
C HIS A 403 11.28 16.86 -10.26
N ALA A 404 11.82 16.08 -11.21
CA ALA A 404 13.12 16.32 -11.81
C ALA A 404 13.18 17.66 -12.56
N GLN A 405 12.15 18.01 -13.34
CA GLN A 405 12.05 19.33 -14.00
C GLN A 405 12.03 20.48 -12.98
N MET A 406 11.35 20.29 -11.86
CA MET A 406 11.34 21.26 -10.77
C MET A 406 12.73 21.43 -10.16
N ALA A 407 13.44 20.34 -9.86
CA ALA A 407 14.80 20.35 -9.34
C ALA A 407 15.76 21.05 -10.30
N GLN A 408 15.63 20.80 -11.61
CA GLN A 408 16.41 21.48 -12.64
C GLN A 408 16.14 22.99 -12.66
N SER A 409 14.87 23.39 -12.54
CA SER A 409 14.51 24.83 -12.50
C SER A 409 15.06 25.54 -11.25
N MET A 410 15.39 24.80 -10.20
CA MET A 410 16.03 25.28 -8.97
C MET A 410 17.56 25.23 -9.02
N GLY A 411 18.15 24.87 -10.16
CA GLY A 411 19.59 24.93 -10.40
C GLY A 411 20.37 23.62 -10.20
N ILE A 412 19.70 22.48 -10.01
CA ILE A 412 20.37 21.19 -10.01
C ILE A 412 20.67 20.81 -11.47
N PRO A 413 21.94 20.60 -11.86
CA PRO A 413 22.31 20.22 -13.24
C PRO A 413 21.66 18.90 -13.67
N ALA A 414 21.29 18.79 -14.94
CA ALA A 414 20.64 17.58 -15.46
C ALA A 414 21.52 16.33 -15.31
N GLU A 415 22.85 16.46 -15.44
CA GLU A 415 23.83 15.40 -15.24
C GLU A 415 23.96 14.93 -13.79
N ASN A 416 23.44 15.70 -12.84
CA ASN A 416 23.42 15.36 -11.41
C ASN A 416 22.08 14.74 -10.98
N MET A 417 21.21 14.41 -11.94
CA MET A 417 19.90 13.82 -11.67
C MET A 417 19.71 12.55 -12.51
N VAL A 418 19.06 11.56 -11.93
CA VAL A 418 18.64 10.36 -12.66
C VAL A 418 17.18 10.03 -12.33
N ILE A 419 16.41 9.69 -13.36
CA ILE A 419 15.09 9.07 -13.23
C ILE A 419 15.30 7.60 -13.57
N VAL A 420 15.07 6.74 -12.62
CA VAL A 420 15.31 5.30 -12.73
C VAL A 420 14.01 4.52 -12.53
N LYS A 421 13.99 3.26 -12.94
CA LYS A 421 12.91 2.30 -12.69
C LYS A 421 13.31 1.28 -11.64
N ASN A 422 12.35 0.51 -11.17
CA ASN A 422 12.60 -0.60 -10.25
C ASN A 422 13.62 -1.56 -10.86
N GLY A 423 14.64 -1.93 -10.09
CA GLY A 423 15.76 -2.78 -10.50
C GLY A 423 16.95 -2.05 -11.13
N ASP A 424 16.84 -0.78 -11.49
CA ASP A 424 18.01 -0.02 -11.90
C ASP A 424 18.94 0.22 -10.70
N THR A 425 20.25 0.10 -10.93
CA THR A 425 21.25 0.38 -9.91
C THR A 425 21.79 1.79 -10.07
N ILE A 426 21.58 2.65 -9.10
CA ILE A 426 22.20 3.97 -9.03
C ILE A 426 23.57 3.80 -8.39
N GLU A 427 24.63 4.13 -9.12
CA GLU A 427 25.99 4.14 -8.61
C GLU A 427 26.42 5.56 -8.26
N LEU A 428 26.67 5.80 -6.97
CA LEU A 428 27.18 7.05 -6.44
C LEU A 428 28.65 6.94 -6.07
N THR A 429 29.42 7.92 -6.51
CA THR A 429 30.73 8.25 -5.94
C THR A 429 30.66 9.64 -5.30
N GLY A 430 31.74 10.14 -4.72
CA GLY A 430 31.75 11.50 -4.16
C GLY A 430 31.49 12.61 -5.20
N ASP A 431 31.70 12.34 -6.49
CA ASP A 431 31.68 13.33 -7.57
C ASP A 431 30.77 12.98 -8.77
N ARG A 432 30.21 11.77 -8.81
CA ARG A 432 29.42 11.28 -9.95
C ARG A 432 28.21 10.46 -9.50
N ILE A 433 27.10 10.62 -10.24
CA ILE A 433 25.95 9.72 -10.25
C ILE A 433 25.85 9.05 -11.61
N ALA A 434 25.59 7.75 -11.65
CA ALA A 434 25.42 6.99 -12.89
C ALA A 434 24.43 5.84 -12.69
N ILE A 435 23.86 5.35 -13.79
CA ILE A 435 23.07 4.13 -13.79
C ILE A 435 24.02 2.98 -14.14
N GLY A 436 24.13 2.00 -13.24
CA GLY A 436 24.90 0.79 -13.39
C GLY A 436 24.12 -0.36 -14.01
N ALA A 437 24.64 -1.58 -13.86
CA ALA A 437 23.94 -2.78 -14.31
C ALA A 437 22.66 -2.99 -13.51
N PRO A 438 21.52 -3.27 -14.16
CA PRO A 438 20.27 -3.53 -13.46
C PRO A 438 20.33 -4.87 -12.73
N VAL A 439 19.52 -5.00 -11.68
CA VAL A 439 19.27 -6.25 -10.97
C VAL A 439 17.92 -6.86 -11.39
N PRO A 440 17.68 -8.16 -11.12
CA PRO A 440 16.36 -8.76 -11.30
C PRO A 440 15.28 -7.91 -10.62
N SER A 441 14.22 -7.60 -11.33
CA SER A 441 13.11 -6.79 -10.86
C SER A 441 11.81 -7.24 -11.52
N GLY A 442 10.69 -7.00 -10.84
CA GLY A 442 9.37 -7.40 -11.27
C GLY A 442 8.41 -7.43 -10.09
N ILE A 443 7.40 -8.26 -10.19
CA ILE A 443 6.42 -8.44 -9.13
C ILE A 443 6.31 -9.91 -8.74
N GLU A 444 6.15 -10.17 -7.45
CA GLU A 444 5.73 -11.45 -6.91
C GLU A 444 4.25 -11.34 -6.49
N LEU A 445 3.40 -12.16 -7.09
CA LEU A 445 1.98 -12.22 -6.76
C LEU A 445 1.77 -13.25 -5.66
N VAL A 446 1.01 -12.90 -4.62
CA VAL A 446 0.78 -13.76 -3.46
C VAL A 446 -0.71 -13.97 -3.24
N ASP A 447 -1.13 -15.22 -3.13
CA ASP A 447 -2.47 -15.63 -2.71
C ASP A 447 -2.45 -16.34 -1.33
N GLN A 448 -3.55 -17.00 -0.96
CA GLN A 448 -3.63 -17.75 0.30
C GLN A 448 -2.67 -18.95 0.37
N ALA A 449 -2.31 -19.52 -0.79
CA ALA A 449 -1.43 -20.70 -0.87
C ALA A 449 0.06 -20.31 -0.94
N GLY A 450 0.39 -19.08 -1.28
CA GLY A 450 1.75 -18.59 -1.42
C GLY A 450 2.00 -17.77 -2.69
N VAL A 451 3.20 -17.85 -3.24
CA VAL A 451 3.56 -17.14 -4.48
C VAL A 451 2.86 -17.79 -5.68
N VAL A 452 2.17 -16.99 -6.46
CA VAL A 452 1.44 -17.40 -7.66
C VAL A 452 2.34 -17.21 -8.89
N HIS A 453 2.56 -18.29 -9.63
CA HIS A 453 3.34 -18.23 -10.86
C HIS A 453 2.53 -17.65 -12.03
N GLU A 454 3.22 -17.04 -12.98
CA GLU A 454 2.61 -16.33 -14.12
C GLU A 454 1.63 -17.23 -14.93
N HIS A 455 1.99 -18.49 -15.19
CA HIS A 455 1.09 -19.40 -15.91
C HIS A 455 -0.24 -19.64 -15.20
N ILE A 456 -0.24 -19.67 -13.85
CA ILE A 456 -1.48 -19.80 -13.06
C ILE A 456 -2.36 -18.54 -13.22
N MET A 457 -1.74 -17.37 -13.29
CA MET A 457 -2.48 -16.13 -13.54
C MET A 457 -3.13 -16.11 -14.93
N GLN A 458 -2.41 -16.56 -15.95
CA GLN A 458 -2.94 -16.70 -17.31
C GLN A 458 -4.12 -17.67 -17.35
N GLU A 459 -4.00 -18.82 -16.68
CA GLU A 459 -5.12 -19.78 -16.55
C GLU A 459 -6.32 -19.18 -15.81
N ARG A 460 -6.10 -18.45 -14.69
CA ARG A 460 -7.17 -17.79 -13.94
C ARG A 460 -7.88 -16.73 -14.79
N GLN A 461 -7.13 -15.96 -15.56
CA GLN A 461 -7.69 -14.96 -16.47
C GLN A 461 -8.52 -15.62 -17.56
N GLN A 462 -8.00 -16.67 -18.21
CA GLN A 462 -8.73 -17.43 -19.23
C GLN A 462 -10.02 -18.04 -18.66
N LEU A 463 -9.97 -18.64 -17.45
CA LEU A 463 -11.16 -19.16 -16.78
C LEU A 463 -12.19 -18.07 -16.43
N ALA A 464 -11.72 -16.86 -16.12
CA ALA A 464 -12.61 -15.72 -15.82
C ALA A 464 -13.28 -15.15 -17.08
N GLU A 465 -12.59 -15.15 -18.22
CA GLU A 465 -13.08 -14.64 -19.50
C GLU A 465 -13.98 -15.66 -20.22
N ASP A 466 -13.53 -16.92 -20.30
CA ASP A 466 -14.17 -17.97 -21.11
C ASP A 466 -15.07 -18.90 -20.29
N GLY A 467 -14.85 -19.00 -18.98
CA GLY A 467 -15.50 -19.98 -18.11
C GLY A 467 -14.89 -21.39 -18.24
N VAL A 468 -15.56 -22.38 -17.64
CA VAL A 468 -15.10 -23.78 -17.65
C VAL A 468 -16.24 -24.76 -17.89
N ILE A 469 -15.96 -25.76 -18.71
CA ILE A 469 -16.83 -26.93 -18.93
C ILE A 469 -16.11 -28.16 -18.44
N THR A 470 -16.68 -28.87 -17.46
CA THR A 470 -16.18 -30.17 -17.00
C THR A 470 -17.13 -31.25 -17.43
N ILE A 471 -16.61 -32.30 -18.03
CA ILE A 471 -17.40 -33.44 -18.51
C ILE A 471 -16.81 -34.71 -17.91
N ALA A 472 -17.63 -35.48 -17.20
CA ALA A 472 -17.30 -36.86 -16.75
C ALA A 472 -18.19 -37.84 -17.51
N ALA A 473 -17.58 -38.77 -18.24
CA ALA A 473 -18.27 -39.78 -19.02
C ALA A 473 -17.69 -41.16 -18.76
N PHE A 474 -18.55 -42.12 -18.56
CA PHE A 474 -18.17 -43.56 -18.44
C PHE A 474 -18.39 -44.22 -19.80
N VAL A 475 -17.34 -44.82 -20.34
CA VAL A 475 -17.33 -45.49 -21.65
C VAL A 475 -17.06 -46.96 -21.45
N ASN A 476 -17.86 -47.83 -22.09
CA ASN A 476 -17.67 -49.28 -22.07
C ASN A 476 -16.57 -49.75 -23.04
N ALA A 477 -16.24 -51.03 -23.05
CA ALA A 477 -15.21 -51.60 -23.91
C ALA A 477 -15.51 -51.49 -25.42
N GLU A 478 -16.78 -51.33 -25.75
CA GLU A 478 -17.26 -51.12 -27.13
C GLU A 478 -17.20 -49.65 -27.58
N GLY A 479 -16.75 -48.71 -26.69
CA GLY A 479 -16.65 -47.30 -26.99
C GLY A 479 -17.97 -46.53 -26.87
N GLN A 480 -18.97 -47.05 -26.16
CA GLN A 480 -20.27 -46.43 -25.96
C GLN A 480 -20.41 -45.87 -24.54
N LEU A 481 -21.22 -44.84 -24.38
CA LEU A 481 -21.53 -44.31 -23.04
C LEU A 481 -22.29 -45.36 -22.22
N SER A 482 -21.78 -45.67 -21.03
CA SER A 482 -22.42 -46.61 -20.08
C SER A 482 -23.50 -45.91 -19.24
N ALA A 483 -23.46 -44.59 -19.14
CA ALA A 483 -24.42 -43.73 -18.44
C ALA A 483 -24.42 -42.33 -19.08
N PRO A 484 -25.46 -41.50 -18.87
CA PRO A 484 -25.44 -40.11 -19.28
C PRO A 484 -24.23 -39.40 -18.68
N PRO A 485 -23.48 -38.57 -19.46
CA PRO A 485 -22.34 -37.83 -18.98
C PRO A 485 -22.76 -36.79 -17.96
N GLU A 486 -21.97 -36.61 -16.93
CA GLU A 486 -22.13 -35.49 -15.99
C GLU A 486 -21.42 -34.27 -16.55
N ILE A 487 -22.19 -33.17 -16.77
CA ILE A 487 -21.71 -31.93 -17.36
C ILE A 487 -21.88 -30.82 -16.35
N ASN A 488 -20.78 -30.13 -16.04
CA ASN A 488 -20.78 -28.98 -15.15
C ASN A 488 -20.26 -27.74 -15.90
N LEU A 489 -21.09 -26.71 -15.96
CA LEU A 489 -20.82 -25.45 -16.67
C LEU A 489 -20.66 -24.32 -15.67
N ARG A 490 -19.56 -23.55 -15.75
CA ARG A 490 -19.30 -22.38 -14.91
C ARG A 490 -18.82 -21.22 -15.77
N GLY A 491 -19.58 -20.10 -15.75
CA GLY A 491 -19.20 -18.87 -16.45
C GLY A 491 -19.30 -18.92 -17.98
N VAL A 492 -19.85 -19.99 -18.58
CA VAL A 492 -19.89 -20.19 -20.06
C VAL A 492 -21.16 -19.67 -20.67
N VAL A 493 -22.31 -19.89 -20.04
CA VAL A 493 -23.64 -19.55 -20.55
C VAL A 493 -24.59 -19.14 -19.44
N THR A 494 -25.69 -18.46 -19.79
CA THR A 494 -26.75 -18.11 -18.84
C THR A 494 -27.50 -19.35 -18.37
N LYS A 495 -28.13 -19.25 -17.18
CA LYS A 495 -28.91 -20.39 -16.62
C LYS A 495 -30.00 -20.91 -17.57
N VAL A 496 -30.56 -20.05 -18.45
CA VAL A 496 -31.59 -20.41 -19.41
C VAL A 496 -31.02 -21.26 -20.54
N GLU A 497 -29.77 -21.06 -20.92
CA GLU A 497 -29.11 -21.74 -22.04
C GLU A 497 -28.47 -23.09 -21.64
N ILE A 498 -28.29 -23.34 -20.34
CA ILE A 498 -27.67 -24.59 -19.82
C ILE A 498 -28.29 -25.86 -20.40
N PRO A 499 -29.65 -26.03 -20.45
CA PRO A 499 -30.25 -27.25 -20.98
C PRO A 499 -29.93 -27.49 -22.45
N LEU A 500 -29.93 -26.42 -23.26
CA LEU A 500 -29.60 -26.49 -24.67
C LEU A 500 -28.15 -26.89 -24.90
N LEU A 501 -27.21 -26.23 -24.18
CA LEU A 501 -25.80 -26.51 -24.31
C LEU A 501 -25.48 -27.94 -23.85
N ASN A 502 -26.06 -28.41 -22.75
CA ASN A 502 -25.89 -29.80 -22.30
C ASN A 502 -26.31 -30.81 -23.38
N GLN A 503 -27.45 -30.57 -24.08
CA GLN A 503 -27.84 -31.44 -25.18
C GLN A 503 -26.85 -31.43 -26.34
N LEU A 504 -26.31 -30.27 -26.69
CA LEU A 504 -25.29 -30.16 -27.73
C LEU A 504 -24.01 -30.87 -27.37
N ILE A 505 -23.56 -30.74 -26.11
CA ILE A 505 -22.37 -31.42 -25.59
C ILE A 505 -22.56 -32.94 -25.62
N ILE A 506 -23.72 -33.47 -25.17
CA ILE A 506 -24.00 -34.92 -25.18
C ILE A 506 -23.93 -35.46 -26.61
N ARG A 507 -24.58 -34.78 -27.57
CA ARG A 507 -24.52 -35.17 -29.00
C ARG A 507 -23.08 -35.15 -29.56
N ALA A 508 -22.29 -34.14 -29.17
CA ALA A 508 -20.90 -34.06 -29.57
C ALA A 508 -20.05 -35.24 -29.00
N ILE A 509 -20.29 -35.61 -27.75
CA ILE A 509 -19.61 -36.75 -27.11
C ILE A 509 -20.00 -38.05 -27.85
N GLU A 510 -21.29 -38.31 -28.07
CA GLU A 510 -21.78 -39.50 -28.79
C GLU A 510 -21.16 -39.60 -30.18
N ARG A 511 -21.09 -38.47 -30.93
CA ARG A 511 -20.46 -38.41 -32.24
C ARG A 511 -18.95 -38.70 -32.18
N CYS A 512 -18.22 -38.08 -31.25
CA CYS A 512 -16.80 -38.35 -31.07
C CYS A 512 -16.53 -39.83 -30.73
N LEU A 513 -17.34 -40.45 -29.89
CA LEU A 513 -17.21 -41.86 -29.53
C LEU A 513 -17.54 -42.80 -30.71
N SER A 514 -18.55 -42.48 -31.53
CA SER A 514 -18.89 -43.26 -32.71
C SER A 514 -17.78 -43.20 -33.77
N ASP A 515 -17.20 -42.04 -34.02
CA ASP A 515 -16.12 -41.84 -35.00
C ASP A 515 -14.80 -42.53 -34.58
N ARG A 516 -14.56 -42.71 -33.27
CA ARG A 516 -13.37 -43.37 -32.70
C ARG A 516 -13.55 -44.79 -32.17
N SER A 517 -14.69 -45.37 -32.42
CA SER A 517 -14.98 -46.73 -31.92
C SER A 517 -13.97 -47.82 -32.36
N SER A 518 -13.23 -47.60 -33.46
CA SER A 518 -12.14 -48.48 -33.93
C SER A 518 -10.83 -48.30 -33.14
N GLU A 519 -10.58 -47.13 -32.58
CA GLU A 519 -9.34 -46.82 -31.80
C GLU A 519 -9.44 -47.37 -30.36
N PHE A 520 -10.63 -47.35 -29.76
CA PHE A 520 -10.85 -47.91 -28.42
C PHE A 520 -10.70 -49.44 -28.37
N LYS A 521 -11.00 -50.14 -29.46
CA LYS A 521 -10.82 -51.60 -29.55
C LYS A 521 -9.37 -52.04 -29.59
N THR A 522 -8.46 -51.17 -29.97
CA THR A 522 -7.00 -51.44 -29.99
C THR A 522 -6.31 -51.14 -28.66
N ALA A 523 -6.86 -50.27 -27.80
CA ALA A 523 -6.24 -49.94 -26.50
C ALA A 523 -6.57 -50.94 -25.38
N THR A 524 -7.59 -51.78 -25.51
CA THR A 524 -7.97 -52.81 -24.53
C THR A 524 -7.30 -54.18 -24.81
N GLY A 525 -6.35 -54.24 -25.73
CA GLY A 525 -5.64 -55.47 -26.14
C GLY A 525 -4.20 -55.58 -25.62
N VAL A 526 -3.91 -55.08 -24.39
CA VAL A 526 -2.65 -55.38 -23.66
C VAL A 526 -2.99 -55.86 -22.27
#